data_3589eaf17f83ff2bf6372a13dfa5f443
#
_entry.id   3589eaf17f83ff2bf6372a13dfa5f443
#
_cell.length_a   1.000
_cell.length_b   1.000
_cell.length_c   1.000
_cell.angle_alpha   90.00
_cell.angle_beta   90.00
_cell.angle_gamma   90.00
#
_symmetry.space_group_name_H-M   'P 1'
#
loop_
_entity.id
_entity.type
_entity.pdbx_description
1 polymer ?
#
loop_
_entity_poly.entity_id
_entity_poly.type
_entity_poly.pdbx_seq_one_letter_code
_entity_poly.pdbx_strand_id
1 'polypeptide(L)'
;MRVLFYLPVVTPWWFDNIVAPVIDHLAAQAEVHVIVPPLWRGTGIGPDQLPRVAAADLIQWHIMDGEDHQKLRTGGAPFDELIDLVHDIDPDISLCRSADLDTPRRFPGIVRYMMEAAFPPFPSLDQWFVLREQPFDHCVMPRLGPTERHALDAGFEEIWSAVSRKVAGRSSDADLRGEAGPGDIILSLPLEYEHEENFFGIHRPYAENAELVAALAETVDDGVLLAVTDHPLNRLHCDRTALDAAVADHARRVRLVLPRRRNDQPTVAVAAASDGMIVGNSKVISIAAFLGKPILRLSDHESGDWLNAYTDLPTYLGALRRGTANLPAQDAAKTFFAFHAANNIIDPTHEETDGRMILDMIESPVDSRRWPASIRRYADCYPELVQ
;
A
#
# COMPACT_ATOMS: atom_id res chain seq x y z
N MET A 1 12.22 17.44 -21.93
CA MET A 1 11.35 16.50 -21.21
C MET A 1 10.51 17.30 -20.24
N ARG A 2 9.19 17.01 -20.19
CA ARG A 2 8.23 17.65 -19.28
C ARG A 2 7.70 16.62 -18.31
N VAL A 3 7.72 16.94 -17.01
CA VAL A 3 7.21 16.08 -15.93
C VAL A 3 6.05 16.79 -15.25
N LEU A 4 4.92 16.11 -15.18
CA LEU A 4 3.73 16.58 -14.50
C LEU A 4 3.57 15.85 -13.17
N PHE A 5 3.38 16.60 -12.08
CA PHE A 5 2.85 16.10 -10.82
C PHE A 5 1.36 16.40 -10.75
N TYR A 6 0.53 15.36 -10.68
CA TYR A 6 -0.92 15.46 -10.49
C TYR A 6 -1.30 14.95 -9.09
N LEU A 7 -1.64 15.87 -8.18
CA LEU A 7 -1.62 15.64 -6.73
C LEU A 7 -2.94 15.93 -6.02
N PRO A 8 -4.11 15.50 -6.51
CA PRO A 8 -5.39 15.86 -5.89
C PRO A 8 -5.59 15.34 -4.46
N VAL A 9 -4.94 14.22 -4.07
CA VAL A 9 -5.09 13.61 -2.74
C VAL A 9 -3.78 13.55 -1.96
N VAL A 10 -2.83 14.46 -2.25
CA VAL A 10 -1.61 14.58 -1.47
C VAL A 10 -1.92 15.18 -0.10
N THR A 11 -1.47 14.55 1.00
CA THR A 11 -1.51 15.18 2.32
C THR A 11 -0.32 16.12 2.51
N PRO A 12 -0.39 17.15 3.38
CA PRO A 12 0.76 18.03 3.65
C PRO A 12 2.01 17.26 4.06
N TRP A 13 1.86 16.22 4.91
CA TRP A 13 3.00 15.38 5.31
C TRP A 13 3.67 14.69 4.10
N TRP A 14 2.86 14.12 3.21
CA TRP A 14 3.34 13.47 1.97
C TRP A 14 4.01 14.48 1.04
N PHE A 15 3.41 15.66 0.94
CA PHE A 15 3.99 16.72 0.13
C PHE A 15 5.37 17.11 0.68
N ASP A 16 5.47 17.43 1.97
CA ASP A 16 6.70 17.92 2.59
C ASP A 16 7.83 16.89 2.61
N ASN A 17 7.53 15.59 2.80
CA ASN A 17 8.55 14.57 3.03
C ASN A 17 8.86 13.70 1.80
N ILE A 18 7.99 13.69 0.78
CA ILE A 18 8.16 12.84 -0.40
C ILE A 18 8.12 13.68 -1.68
N VAL A 19 7.02 14.43 -1.89
CA VAL A 19 6.80 15.09 -3.19
C VAL A 19 7.77 16.25 -3.39
N ALA A 20 7.95 17.13 -2.40
CA ALA A 20 8.84 18.28 -2.51
C ALA A 20 10.30 17.86 -2.81
N PRO A 21 10.92 16.90 -2.10
CA PRO A 21 12.23 16.39 -2.48
C PRO A 21 12.29 15.81 -3.91
N VAL A 22 11.25 15.07 -4.35
CA VAL A 22 11.21 14.52 -5.72
C VAL A 22 11.11 15.62 -6.75
N ILE A 23 10.31 16.67 -6.50
CA ILE A 23 10.24 17.86 -7.37
C ILE A 23 11.61 18.51 -7.49
N ASP A 24 12.30 18.73 -6.37
CA ASP A 24 13.63 19.36 -6.35
C ASP A 24 14.66 18.55 -7.16
N HIS A 25 14.64 17.21 -7.05
CA HIS A 25 15.49 16.34 -7.84
C HIS A 25 15.18 16.44 -9.35
N LEU A 26 13.90 16.49 -9.73
CA LEU A 26 13.49 16.48 -11.13
C LEU A 26 13.61 17.87 -11.79
N ALA A 27 13.48 18.95 -11.02
CA ALA A 27 13.61 20.32 -11.55
C ALA A 27 15.00 20.60 -12.16
N ALA A 28 16.04 19.87 -11.76
CA ALA A 28 17.36 19.95 -12.36
C ALA A 28 17.49 19.22 -13.71
N GLN A 29 16.51 18.36 -14.06
CA GLN A 29 16.58 17.46 -15.22
C GLN A 29 15.46 17.71 -16.25
N ALA A 30 14.36 18.35 -15.84
CA ALA A 30 13.15 18.50 -16.63
C ALA A 30 12.43 19.82 -16.35
N GLU A 31 11.58 20.22 -17.28
CA GLU A 31 10.53 21.20 -17.01
C GLU A 31 9.44 20.54 -16.16
N VAL A 32 9.16 21.10 -14.98
CA VAL A 32 8.25 20.51 -14.01
C VAL A 32 6.99 21.35 -13.88
N HIS A 33 5.86 20.70 -14.04
CA HIS A 33 4.52 21.22 -13.79
C HIS A 33 3.89 20.52 -12.60
N VAL A 34 3.17 21.28 -11.74
CA VAL A 34 2.48 20.71 -10.59
C VAL A 34 1.02 21.15 -10.61
N ILE A 35 0.11 20.21 -10.78
CA ILE A 35 -1.34 20.40 -10.64
C ILE A 35 -1.78 19.91 -9.29
N VAL A 36 -2.29 20.82 -8.46
CA VAL A 36 -2.67 20.50 -7.08
C VAL A 36 -3.82 21.41 -6.62
N PRO A 37 -4.82 20.89 -5.86
CA PRO A 37 -5.85 21.73 -5.27
C PRO A 37 -5.39 22.38 -3.97
N PRO A 38 -6.10 23.43 -3.50
CA PRO A 38 -5.91 23.97 -2.17
C PRO A 38 -6.25 22.95 -1.10
N LEU A 39 -5.75 23.19 0.14
CA LEU A 39 -5.97 22.30 1.27
C LEU A 39 -7.46 22.17 1.59
N TRP A 40 -7.94 20.92 1.61
CA TRP A 40 -9.30 20.57 1.99
C TRP A 40 -9.35 19.13 2.50
N ARG A 41 -10.01 18.90 3.66
CA ARG A 41 -10.09 17.59 4.32
C ARG A 41 -8.74 16.87 4.40
N GLY A 42 -7.70 17.56 4.86
CA GLY A 42 -6.36 16.99 5.02
C GLY A 42 -5.58 16.72 3.73
N THR A 43 -6.10 17.07 2.56
CA THR A 43 -5.42 16.88 1.26
C THR A 43 -5.32 18.18 0.45
N GLY A 44 -4.33 18.24 -0.45
CA GLY A 44 -3.96 19.45 -1.17
C GLY A 44 -2.80 20.18 -0.49
N ILE A 45 -2.52 21.40 -0.93
CA ILE A 45 -1.47 22.24 -0.37
C ILE A 45 -2.02 23.55 0.18
N GLY A 46 -1.35 24.05 1.23
CA GLY A 46 -1.55 25.39 1.78
C GLY A 46 -0.33 26.29 1.54
N PRO A 47 -0.34 27.52 2.07
CA PRO A 47 0.79 28.46 1.94
C PRO A 47 2.12 27.91 2.47
N ASP A 48 2.08 26.99 3.44
CA ASP A 48 3.27 26.47 4.11
C ASP A 48 4.00 25.40 3.27
N GLN A 49 3.35 24.80 2.27
CA GLN A 49 3.92 23.75 1.43
C GLN A 49 4.81 24.30 0.31
N LEU A 50 4.44 25.43 -0.32
CA LEU A 50 5.21 25.98 -1.43
C LEU A 50 6.68 26.27 -1.06
N PRO A 51 7.00 26.86 0.13
CA PRO A 51 8.39 27.10 0.53
C PRO A 51 9.19 25.82 0.84
N ARG A 52 8.55 24.64 0.87
CA ARG A 52 9.23 23.35 1.06
C ARG A 52 9.98 22.90 -0.19
N VAL A 53 9.58 23.39 -1.35
CA VAL A 53 10.25 23.10 -2.63
C VAL A 53 11.37 24.12 -2.83
N ALA A 54 12.62 23.67 -2.79
CA ALA A 54 13.78 24.54 -2.97
C ALA A 54 13.85 25.17 -4.38
N ALA A 55 13.40 24.43 -5.39
CA ALA A 55 13.32 24.84 -6.79
C ALA A 55 12.00 25.54 -7.16
N ALA A 56 11.22 26.04 -6.19
CA ALA A 56 9.85 26.55 -6.42
C ALA A 56 9.74 27.58 -7.54
N ASP A 57 10.74 28.44 -7.73
CA ASP A 57 10.78 29.47 -8.78
C ASP A 57 10.97 28.88 -10.20
N LEU A 58 11.39 27.63 -10.32
CA LEU A 58 11.56 26.91 -11.59
C LEU A 58 10.32 26.09 -11.97
N ILE A 59 9.34 25.97 -11.07
CA ILE A 59 8.19 25.10 -11.21
C ILE A 59 7.00 25.87 -11.80
N GLN A 60 6.28 25.24 -12.72
CA GLN A 60 5.01 25.76 -13.23
C GLN A 60 3.88 25.25 -12.31
N TRP A 61 3.41 26.12 -11.40
CA TRP A 61 2.34 25.78 -10.44
C TRP A 61 0.97 26.04 -11.06
N HIS A 62 0.12 25.04 -11.04
CA HIS A 62 -1.29 25.10 -11.45
C HIS A 62 -2.16 24.79 -10.22
N ILE A 63 -2.47 25.82 -9.45
CA ILE A 63 -3.31 25.67 -8.24
C ILE A 63 -4.76 25.67 -8.69
N MET A 64 -5.45 24.52 -8.54
CA MET A 64 -6.82 24.31 -8.95
C MET A 64 -7.78 24.77 -7.85
N ASP A 65 -7.98 26.08 -7.68
CA ASP A 65 -8.76 26.71 -6.61
C ASP A 65 -10.21 27.05 -7.00
N GLY A 66 -10.69 26.59 -8.14
CA GLY A 66 -12.07 26.77 -8.60
C GLY A 66 -13.09 26.22 -7.58
N GLU A 67 -14.36 26.65 -7.69
CA GLU A 67 -15.44 26.27 -6.76
C GLU A 67 -15.61 24.75 -6.61
N ASP A 68 -15.30 23.98 -7.67
CA ASP A 68 -15.40 22.54 -7.74
C ASP A 68 -14.10 21.77 -7.43
N HIS A 69 -13.07 22.45 -6.90
CA HIS A 69 -11.77 21.82 -6.62
C HIS A 69 -11.84 20.53 -5.77
N GLN A 70 -12.92 20.39 -4.97
CA GLN A 70 -13.16 19.20 -4.14
C GLN A 70 -13.33 17.94 -4.98
N LYS A 71 -13.94 18.05 -6.18
CA LYS A 71 -14.21 16.94 -7.09
C LYS A 71 -12.94 16.32 -7.67
N LEU A 72 -11.82 17.08 -7.72
CA LEU A 72 -10.52 16.55 -8.18
C LEU A 72 -10.07 15.31 -7.41
N ARG A 73 -10.57 15.12 -6.19
CA ARG A 73 -10.15 14.03 -5.31
C ARG A 73 -10.86 12.71 -5.59
N THR A 74 -12.10 12.79 -6.04
CA THR A 74 -12.97 11.60 -6.20
C THR A 74 -13.38 11.33 -7.63
N GLY A 75 -13.10 12.26 -8.54
CA GLY A 75 -13.60 12.17 -9.91
C GLY A 75 -15.11 12.41 -10.02
N GLY A 76 -15.69 11.98 -11.11
CA GLY A 76 -17.15 11.99 -11.29
C GLY A 76 -17.70 13.22 -12.03
N ALA A 77 -16.85 14.14 -12.48
CA ALA A 77 -17.22 15.12 -13.51
C ALA A 77 -16.11 15.18 -14.57
N PRO A 78 -16.44 15.33 -15.85
CA PRO A 78 -15.43 15.62 -16.84
C PRO A 78 -14.85 17.00 -16.54
N PHE A 79 -13.66 17.04 -15.97
CA PHE A 79 -12.87 18.26 -15.91
C PHE A 79 -12.22 18.47 -17.28
N ASP A 80 -12.99 18.85 -18.28
CA ASP A 80 -12.46 19.06 -19.63
C ASP A 80 -11.36 20.11 -19.61
N GLU A 81 -11.51 21.18 -18.82
CA GLU A 81 -10.48 22.21 -18.63
C GLU A 81 -9.17 21.64 -18.04
N LEU A 82 -9.27 20.68 -17.10
CA LEU A 82 -8.08 20.01 -16.55
C LEU A 82 -7.40 19.16 -17.64
N ILE A 83 -8.18 18.41 -18.39
CA ILE A 83 -7.64 17.57 -19.46
C ILE A 83 -7.03 18.42 -20.57
N ASP A 84 -7.69 19.52 -20.96
CA ASP A 84 -7.16 20.48 -21.93
C ASP A 84 -5.82 21.08 -21.42
N LEU A 85 -5.76 21.49 -20.16
CA LEU A 85 -4.52 21.96 -19.54
C LEU A 85 -3.41 20.90 -19.61
N VAL A 86 -3.70 19.64 -19.28
CA VAL A 86 -2.70 18.57 -19.34
C VAL A 86 -2.25 18.30 -20.78
N HIS A 87 -3.16 18.37 -21.74
CA HIS A 87 -2.80 18.26 -23.17
C HIS A 87 -1.97 19.44 -23.67
N ASP A 88 -2.22 20.66 -23.18
CA ASP A 88 -1.41 21.84 -23.48
C ASP A 88 0.00 21.72 -22.88
N ILE A 89 0.13 21.16 -21.68
CA ILE A 89 1.42 20.84 -21.06
C ILE A 89 2.12 19.74 -21.87
N ASP A 90 1.40 18.75 -22.39
CA ASP A 90 1.90 17.59 -23.13
C ASP A 90 3.08 16.91 -22.40
N PRO A 91 2.87 16.37 -21.18
CA PRO A 91 3.92 15.79 -20.37
C PRO A 91 4.43 14.47 -20.93
N ASP A 92 5.76 14.27 -20.91
CA ASP A 92 6.39 12.97 -21.20
C ASP A 92 6.13 11.97 -20.08
N ILE A 93 6.04 12.46 -18.82
CA ILE A 93 5.84 11.67 -17.61
C ILE A 93 4.87 12.39 -16.69
N SER A 94 3.89 11.64 -16.15
CA SER A 94 2.97 12.10 -15.11
C SER A 94 3.12 11.27 -13.83
N LEU A 95 3.47 11.94 -12.73
CA LEU A 95 3.56 11.37 -11.38
C LEU A 95 2.30 11.73 -10.61
N CYS A 96 1.48 10.72 -10.30
CA CYS A 96 0.14 10.93 -9.80
C CYS A 96 0.00 10.50 -8.34
N ARG A 97 -0.68 11.33 -7.53
CA ARG A 97 -1.24 10.97 -6.23
C ARG A 97 -2.73 11.27 -6.27
N SER A 98 -3.50 10.36 -6.88
CA SER A 98 -4.93 10.52 -7.17
C SER A 98 -5.72 9.29 -6.76
N ALA A 99 -6.88 9.51 -6.12
CA ALA A 99 -7.85 8.45 -5.89
C ALA A 99 -8.77 8.26 -7.10
N ASP A 100 -8.99 9.29 -7.90
CA ASP A 100 -9.60 9.14 -9.22
C ASP A 100 -8.58 8.51 -10.18
N LEU A 101 -8.88 7.30 -10.66
CA LEU A 101 -7.99 6.55 -11.55
C LEU A 101 -8.32 6.78 -13.03
N ASP A 102 -9.47 7.34 -13.36
CA ASP A 102 -9.93 7.51 -14.74
C ASP A 102 -9.32 8.78 -15.37
N THR A 103 -9.20 9.85 -14.59
CA THR A 103 -8.58 11.10 -15.08
C THR A 103 -7.12 10.89 -15.53
N PRO A 104 -6.21 10.30 -14.73
CA PRO A 104 -4.83 10.08 -15.17
C PRO A 104 -4.68 9.14 -16.38
N ARG A 105 -5.63 8.25 -16.62
CA ARG A 105 -5.62 7.38 -17.82
C ARG A 105 -5.73 8.16 -19.14
N ARG A 106 -6.22 9.40 -19.08
CA ARG A 106 -6.37 10.30 -20.24
C ARG A 106 -5.13 11.14 -20.49
N PHE A 107 -4.13 11.11 -19.61
CA PHE A 107 -2.92 11.90 -19.73
C PHE A 107 -1.98 11.32 -20.79
N PRO A 108 -1.30 12.18 -21.58
CA PRO A 108 -0.26 11.73 -22.48
C PRO A 108 0.97 11.22 -21.73
N GLY A 109 1.85 10.53 -22.44
CA GLY A 109 3.11 10.04 -21.91
C GLY A 109 2.98 8.87 -20.92
N ILE A 110 3.98 8.72 -20.05
CA ILE A 110 4.04 7.65 -19.06
C ILE A 110 3.36 8.11 -17.77
N VAL A 111 2.34 7.40 -17.32
CA VAL A 111 1.68 7.67 -16.03
C VAL A 111 2.19 6.71 -14.96
N ARG A 112 2.57 7.24 -13.80
CA ARG A 112 2.95 6.47 -12.61
C ARG A 112 2.29 7.04 -11.37
N TYR A 113 1.82 6.15 -10.50
CA TYR A 113 1.27 6.52 -9.20
C TYR A 113 2.35 6.46 -8.13
N MET A 114 2.46 7.53 -7.36
CA MET A 114 3.33 7.60 -6.17
C MET A 114 2.60 6.99 -4.97
N MET A 115 3.06 5.84 -4.51
CA MET A 115 2.44 5.08 -3.43
C MET A 115 3.44 4.77 -2.32
N GLU A 116 2.94 4.49 -1.10
CA GLU A 116 3.80 4.09 0.02
C GLU A 116 4.53 2.79 -0.28
N ALA A 117 5.82 2.74 0.05
CA ALA A 117 6.68 1.57 -0.18
C ALA A 117 6.47 0.42 0.82
N ALA A 118 5.68 0.60 1.89
CA ALA A 118 5.54 -0.40 2.93
C ALA A 118 5.09 -1.77 2.39
N PHE A 119 5.76 -2.84 2.85
CA PHE A 119 5.53 -4.24 2.45
C PHE A 119 5.68 -5.18 3.65
N PRO A 120 4.79 -5.05 4.68
CA PRO A 120 4.90 -5.84 5.89
C PRO A 120 4.93 -7.35 5.59
N PRO A 121 5.64 -8.17 6.42
CA PRO A 121 6.18 -7.83 7.74
C PRO A 121 7.57 -7.16 7.73
N PHE A 122 8.13 -6.84 6.57
CA PHE A 122 9.40 -6.15 6.47
C PHE A 122 9.25 -4.69 6.91
N PRO A 123 10.23 -4.13 7.64
CA PRO A 123 10.19 -2.73 8.02
C PRO A 123 10.32 -1.80 6.81
N SER A 124 9.77 -0.60 6.93
CA SER A 124 9.83 0.44 5.90
C SER A 124 9.88 1.80 6.58
N LEU A 125 10.64 2.73 6.02
CA LEU A 125 10.59 4.13 6.45
C LEU A 125 9.36 4.81 5.86
N ASP A 126 8.76 5.73 6.61
CA ASP A 126 7.51 6.38 6.22
C ASP A 126 7.66 7.24 4.95
N GLN A 127 8.84 7.83 4.73
CA GLN A 127 9.14 8.64 3.54
C GLN A 127 9.48 7.81 2.30
N TRP A 128 9.63 6.48 2.41
CA TRP A 128 9.86 5.65 1.24
C TRP A 128 8.61 5.51 0.39
N PHE A 129 8.79 5.66 -0.90
CA PHE A 129 7.70 5.49 -1.87
C PHE A 129 8.09 4.56 -3.02
N VAL A 130 7.09 4.16 -3.77
CA VAL A 130 7.23 3.37 -5.01
C VAL A 130 6.44 4.03 -6.13
N LEU A 131 6.86 3.77 -7.36
CA LEU A 131 6.16 4.14 -8.58
C LEU A 131 5.41 2.91 -9.11
N ARG A 132 4.09 3.03 -9.30
CA ARG A 132 3.22 1.95 -9.76
C ARG A 132 2.43 2.36 -11.00
N GLU A 133 2.05 1.38 -11.81
CA GLU A 133 1.12 1.60 -12.93
C GLU A 133 -0.32 1.78 -12.42
N GLN A 134 -0.68 1.06 -11.36
CA GLN A 134 -1.97 1.19 -10.67
C GLN A 134 -1.74 1.24 -9.15
N PRO A 135 -2.51 2.01 -8.38
CA PRO A 135 -2.30 2.18 -6.94
C PRO A 135 -2.39 0.88 -6.12
N PHE A 136 -3.24 -0.05 -6.54
CA PHE A 136 -3.62 -1.24 -5.77
C PHE A 136 -3.15 -2.57 -6.37
N ASP A 137 -2.24 -2.56 -7.35
CA ASP A 137 -1.60 -3.75 -7.90
C ASP A 137 -0.59 -4.35 -6.91
N HIS A 138 -1.12 -4.87 -5.80
CA HIS A 138 -0.30 -5.41 -4.73
C HIS A 138 0.35 -6.74 -5.13
N CYS A 139 1.62 -6.90 -4.74
CA CYS A 139 2.40 -8.11 -5.00
C CYS A 139 2.58 -8.46 -6.48
N VAL A 140 2.34 -7.52 -7.38
CA VAL A 140 2.67 -7.67 -8.80
C VAL A 140 4.18 -7.54 -8.96
N MET A 141 4.77 -8.47 -9.70
CA MET A 141 6.17 -8.40 -10.11
C MET A 141 6.31 -8.86 -11.57
N PRO A 142 7.30 -8.33 -12.29
CA PRO A 142 7.57 -8.74 -13.67
C PRO A 142 8.05 -10.20 -13.73
N ARG A 143 8.01 -10.77 -14.93
CA ARG A 143 8.63 -12.07 -15.16
C ARG A 143 10.14 -11.92 -15.13
N LEU A 144 10.76 -12.47 -14.09
CA LEU A 144 12.21 -12.50 -13.93
C LEU A 144 12.79 -13.80 -14.47
N GLY A 145 13.96 -13.71 -15.10
CA GLY A 145 14.74 -14.89 -15.52
C GLY A 145 15.30 -15.67 -14.32
N PRO A 146 15.74 -16.93 -14.52
CA PRO A 146 16.30 -17.73 -13.43
C PRO A 146 17.54 -17.10 -12.76
N THR A 147 18.41 -16.47 -13.54
CA THR A 147 19.61 -15.77 -13.03
C THR A 147 19.24 -14.57 -12.17
N GLU A 148 18.26 -13.78 -12.61
CA GLU A 148 17.76 -12.62 -11.87
C GLU A 148 17.14 -13.04 -10.54
N ARG A 149 16.27 -14.05 -10.55
CA ARG A 149 15.68 -14.60 -9.33
C ARG A 149 16.75 -15.08 -8.36
N HIS A 150 17.71 -15.88 -8.86
CA HIS A 150 18.79 -16.37 -8.00
C HIS A 150 19.60 -15.23 -7.38
N ALA A 151 19.92 -14.17 -8.13
CA ALA A 151 20.65 -13.01 -7.62
C ALA A 151 19.86 -12.26 -6.53
N LEU A 152 18.56 -12.05 -6.71
CA LEU A 152 17.70 -11.45 -5.70
C LEU A 152 17.61 -12.31 -4.44
N ASP A 153 17.29 -13.59 -4.59
CA ASP A 153 17.10 -14.51 -3.48
C ASP A 153 18.37 -14.66 -2.66
N ALA A 154 19.53 -14.75 -3.32
CA ALA A 154 20.83 -14.82 -2.64
C ALA A 154 21.18 -13.50 -1.93
N GLY A 155 20.96 -12.36 -2.58
CA GLY A 155 21.25 -11.05 -1.99
C GLY A 155 20.36 -10.68 -0.81
N PHE A 156 19.14 -11.25 -0.74
CA PHE A 156 18.14 -10.94 0.28
C PHE A 156 18.01 -12.02 1.38
N GLU A 157 18.78 -13.10 1.31
CA GLU A 157 18.68 -14.28 2.20
C GLU A 157 18.79 -13.93 3.68
N GLU A 158 19.77 -13.12 4.07
CA GLU A 158 20.00 -12.74 5.46
C GLU A 158 18.83 -11.94 6.02
N ILE A 159 18.35 -10.97 5.25
CA ILE A 159 17.21 -10.12 5.61
C ILE A 159 15.94 -10.98 5.75
N TRP A 160 15.68 -11.85 4.77
CA TRP A 160 14.55 -12.78 4.81
C TRP A 160 14.58 -13.67 6.05
N SER A 161 15.73 -14.27 6.35
CA SER A 161 15.93 -15.13 7.51
C SER A 161 15.75 -14.39 8.83
N ALA A 162 16.20 -13.15 8.94
CA ALA A 162 16.05 -12.33 10.13
C ALA A 162 14.57 -11.98 10.38
N VAL A 163 13.85 -11.53 9.34
CA VAL A 163 12.41 -11.23 9.44
C VAL A 163 11.63 -12.50 9.79
N SER A 164 11.97 -13.65 9.19
CA SER A 164 11.32 -14.93 9.47
C SER A 164 11.46 -15.32 10.94
N ARG A 165 12.66 -15.19 11.53
CA ARG A 165 12.87 -15.44 12.98
C ARG A 165 12.06 -14.48 13.84
N LYS A 166 12.03 -13.19 13.50
CA LYS A 166 11.27 -12.16 14.22
C LYS A 166 9.76 -12.42 14.21
N VAL A 167 9.23 -12.83 13.05
CA VAL A 167 7.82 -13.17 12.89
C VAL A 167 7.45 -14.45 13.63
N ALA A 168 8.29 -15.50 13.55
CA ALA A 168 8.07 -16.75 14.28
C ALA A 168 7.99 -16.53 15.81
N GLY A 169 8.78 -15.61 16.35
CA GLY A 169 8.72 -15.23 17.76
C GLY A 169 7.42 -14.52 18.18
N ARG A 170 6.70 -13.90 17.25
CA ARG A 170 5.44 -13.17 17.51
C ARG A 170 4.18 -14.05 17.43
N SER A 171 4.26 -15.22 16.83
CA SER A 171 3.09 -16.10 16.62
C SER A 171 2.42 -16.57 17.91
N SER A 172 3.13 -16.54 19.04
CA SER A 172 2.61 -16.88 20.36
C SER A 172 1.83 -15.75 21.06
N ASP A 173 1.83 -14.54 20.50
CA ASP A 173 1.27 -13.36 21.17
C ASP A 173 -0.26 -13.26 21.04
N ALA A 174 -0.89 -13.99 20.11
CA ALA A 174 -2.34 -14.03 19.94
C ALA A 174 -2.87 -15.43 20.26
N ASP A 175 -3.43 -15.61 21.46
CA ASP A 175 -4.09 -16.87 21.86
C ASP A 175 -5.53 -16.95 21.30
N LEU A 176 -5.64 -16.89 19.97
CA LEU A 176 -6.93 -16.98 19.30
C LEU A 176 -7.49 -18.41 19.33
N ARG A 177 -6.64 -19.44 19.42
CA ARG A 177 -7.08 -20.84 19.45
C ARG A 177 -7.75 -21.20 20.76
N GLY A 178 -7.38 -20.57 21.87
CA GLY A 178 -8.06 -20.75 23.16
C GLY A 178 -9.47 -20.12 23.19
N GLU A 179 -9.72 -19.15 22.30
CA GLU A 179 -11.01 -18.46 22.18
C GLU A 179 -11.94 -19.08 21.14
N ALA A 180 -11.38 -19.76 20.13
CA ALA A 180 -12.13 -20.49 19.11
C ALA A 180 -12.52 -21.89 19.60
N GLY A 181 -13.62 -22.41 19.08
CA GLY A 181 -14.02 -23.79 19.31
C GLY A 181 -13.08 -24.79 18.64
N PRO A 182 -13.08 -26.06 19.13
CA PRO A 182 -12.31 -27.11 18.45
C PRO A 182 -12.78 -27.31 17.01
N GLY A 183 -11.87 -27.08 16.06
CA GLY A 183 -12.15 -27.21 14.62
C GLY A 183 -12.68 -25.96 13.94
N ASP A 184 -12.85 -24.84 14.67
CA ASP A 184 -13.21 -23.58 14.06
C ASP A 184 -12.07 -23.03 13.16
N ILE A 185 -12.49 -22.39 12.08
CA ILE A 185 -11.59 -21.65 11.17
C ILE A 185 -11.40 -20.25 11.72
N ILE A 186 -10.15 -19.82 11.88
CA ILE A 186 -9.81 -18.46 12.28
C ILE A 186 -9.36 -17.68 11.06
N LEU A 187 -10.02 -16.57 10.76
CA LEU A 187 -9.68 -15.68 9.65
C LEU A 187 -9.20 -14.33 10.17
N SER A 188 -8.00 -13.94 9.79
CA SER A 188 -7.49 -12.59 10.03
C SER A 188 -8.18 -11.58 9.11
N LEU A 189 -8.72 -10.50 9.69
CA LEU A 189 -9.36 -9.40 8.99
C LEU A 189 -8.70 -8.07 9.41
N PRO A 190 -7.63 -7.64 8.76
CA PRO A 190 -7.06 -6.31 8.99
C PRO A 190 -7.93 -5.24 8.32
N LEU A 191 -8.35 -4.25 9.11
CA LEU A 191 -9.16 -3.14 8.64
C LEU A 191 -8.30 -2.05 7.99
N GLU A 192 -8.86 -1.36 7.02
CA GLU A 192 -8.21 -0.27 6.31
C GLU A 192 -8.43 1.07 7.04
N TYR A 193 -7.57 2.05 6.71
CA TYR A 193 -7.71 3.43 7.21
C TYR A 193 -8.93 4.09 6.60
N GLU A 194 -9.87 4.58 7.44
CA GLU A 194 -11.17 5.13 7.01
C GLU A 194 -11.36 6.62 7.32
N HIS A 195 -10.30 7.32 7.70
CA HIS A 195 -10.35 8.77 7.91
C HIS A 195 -10.74 9.52 6.62
N GLU A 196 -11.38 10.67 6.76
CA GLU A 196 -11.88 11.48 5.63
C GLU A 196 -10.79 11.99 4.68
N GLU A 197 -9.52 12.06 5.12
CA GLU A 197 -8.36 12.39 4.27
C GLU A 197 -7.96 11.25 3.34
N ASN A 198 -8.40 10.02 3.63
CA ASN A 198 -8.09 8.85 2.81
C ASN A 198 -9.08 8.68 1.65
N PHE A 199 -8.98 9.54 0.66
CA PHE A 199 -9.82 9.47 -0.55
C PHE A 199 -9.69 8.15 -1.33
N PHE A 200 -8.60 7.40 -1.18
CA PHE A 200 -8.51 6.04 -1.74
C PHE A 200 -9.57 5.08 -1.18
N GLY A 201 -10.23 5.45 -0.08
CA GLY A 201 -11.35 4.71 0.49
C GLY A 201 -12.54 4.51 -0.46
N ILE A 202 -12.68 5.32 -1.54
CA ILE A 202 -13.73 5.14 -2.57
C ILE A 202 -13.63 3.80 -3.30
N HIS A 203 -12.46 3.14 -3.27
CA HIS A 203 -12.23 1.83 -3.88
C HIS A 203 -12.49 0.65 -2.93
N ARG A 204 -12.90 0.91 -1.68
CA ARG A 204 -13.26 -0.16 -0.74
C ARG A 204 -14.62 -0.75 -1.10
N PRO A 205 -14.84 -2.06 -0.89
CA PRO A 205 -16.12 -2.69 -1.14
C PRO A 205 -17.23 -2.21 -0.19
N TYR A 206 -16.83 -1.66 0.99
CA TYR A 206 -17.72 -1.09 2.00
C TYR A 206 -17.23 0.30 2.39
N ALA A 207 -18.14 1.23 2.60
CA ALA A 207 -17.80 2.61 2.96
C ALA A 207 -17.12 2.67 4.33
N GLU A 208 -17.62 1.88 5.28
CA GLU A 208 -17.15 1.83 6.67
C GLU A 208 -16.64 0.44 7.06
N ASN A 209 -15.64 0.40 7.94
CA ASN A 209 -15.13 -0.85 8.49
C ASN A 209 -16.19 -1.62 9.31
N ALA A 210 -17.09 -0.91 9.98
CA ALA A 210 -18.21 -1.49 10.71
C ALA A 210 -19.13 -2.29 9.78
N GLU A 211 -19.47 -1.75 8.60
CA GLU A 211 -20.29 -2.42 7.59
C GLU A 211 -19.60 -3.68 7.05
N LEU A 212 -18.29 -3.61 6.77
CA LEU A 212 -17.50 -4.77 6.33
C LEU A 212 -17.54 -5.89 7.39
N VAL A 213 -17.31 -5.55 8.67
CA VAL A 213 -17.31 -6.53 9.77
C VAL A 213 -18.68 -7.17 9.92
N ALA A 214 -19.76 -6.38 9.93
CA ALA A 214 -21.12 -6.89 10.06
C ALA A 214 -21.48 -7.81 8.87
N ALA A 215 -21.25 -7.38 7.63
CA ALA A 215 -21.57 -8.15 6.43
C ALA A 215 -20.83 -9.49 6.39
N LEU A 216 -19.54 -9.52 6.76
CA LEU A 216 -18.78 -10.76 6.84
C LEU A 216 -19.28 -11.65 7.98
N ALA A 217 -19.57 -11.08 9.16
CA ALA A 217 -20.08 -11.84 10.31
C ALA A 217 -21.46 -12.47 10.05
N GLU A 218 -22.31 -11.82 9.26
CA GLU A 218 -23.62 -12.36 8.83
C GLU A 218 -23.47 -13.49 7.80
N THR A 219 -22.41 -13.41 6.96
CA THR A 219 -22.19 -14.38 5.88
C THR A 219 -21.47 -15.64 6.33
N VAL A 220 -20.56 -15.54 7.32
CA VAL A 220 -19.86 -16.71 7.86
C VAL A 220 -20.75 -17.48 8.85
N ASP A 221 -20.57 -18.79 8.93
CA ASP A 221 -21.31 -19.64 9.88
C ASP A 221 -20.63 -19.70 11.27
N ASP A 222 -21.25 -20.42 12.20
CA ASP A 222 -20.81 -20.51 13.59
C ASP A 222 -19.45 -21.19 13.79
N GLY A 223 -18.92 -21.88 12.76
CA GLY A 223 -17.58 -22.50 12.80
C GLY A 223 -16.47 -21.60 12.27
N VAL A 224 -16.68 -20.27 12.20
CA VAL A 224 -15.68 -19.30 11.73
C VAL A 224 -15.56 -18.16 12.73
N LEU A 225 -14.32 -17.88 13.15
CA LEU A 225 -13.96 -16.72 13.97
C LEU A 225 -13.22 -15.68 13.09
N LEU A 226 -13.78 -14.47 12.97
CA LEU A 226 -13.14 -13.33 12.36
C LEU A 226 -12.28 -12.60 13.40
N ALA A 227 -10.97 -12.73 13.30
CA ALA A 227 -10.00 -12.03 14.14
C ALA A 227 -9.65 -10.68 13.50
N VAL A 228 -10.31 -9.63 13.94
CA VAL A 228 -10.23 -8.28 13.40
C VAL A 228 -9.08 -7.53 14.04
N THR A 229 -8.26 -6.86 13.21
CA THR A 229 -7.26 -5.88 13.68
C THR A 229 -7.53 -4.54 13.05
N ASP A 230 -7.55 -3.48 13.87
CA ASP A 230 -7.82 -2.14 13.38
C ASP A 230 -6.55 -1.45 12.85
N HIS A 231 -6.72 -0.56 11.87
CA HIS A 231 -5.61 0.26 11.40
C HIS A 231 -5.12 1.20 12.53
N PRO A 232 -3.80 1.33 12.78
CA PRO A 232 -3.30 2.13 13.90
C PRO A 232 -3.83 3.58 13.94
N LEU A 233 -3.93 4.22 12.78
CA LEU A 233 -4.41 5.60 12.67
C LEU A 233 -5.93 5.74 12.89
N ASN A 234 -6.74 4.70 12.66
CA ASN A 234 -8.17 4.77 12.91
C ASN A 234 -8.45 5.10 14.38
N ARG A 235 -7.75 4.44 15.31
CA ARG A 235 -7.95 4.68 16.74
C ARG A 235 -7.46 6.03 17.23
N LEU A 236 -6.64 6.69 16.42
CA LEU A 236 -6.12 8.04 16.75
C LEU A 236 -7.02 9.14 16.17
N HIS A 237 -7.67 8.89 15.04
CA HIS A 237 -8.29 9.93 14.23
C HIS A 237 -9.75 9.68 13.86
N CYS A 238 -10.27 8.44 14.04
CA CYS A 238 -11.63 8.08 13.65
C CYS A 238 -12.49 7.69 14.86
N ASP A 239 -13.79 8.01 14.83
CA ASP A 239 -14.76 7.45 15.77
C ASP A 239 -14.92 5.95 15.51
N ARG A 240 -14.77 5.14 16.56
CA ARG A 240 -14.85 3.67 16.49
C ARG A 240 -16.16 3.12 17.07
N THR A 241 -17.10 3.99 17.45
CA THR A 241 -18.36 3.58 18.11
C THR A 241 -19.14 2.59 17.24
N ALA A 242 -19.26 2.83 15.94
CA ALA A 242 -19.96 1.93 15.01
C ALA A 242 -19.25 0.56 14.89
N LEU A 243 -17.92 0.56 14.83
CA LEU A 243 -17.14 -0.68 14.78
C LEU A 243 -17.27 -1.47 16.09
N ASP A 244 -17.16 -0.80 17.24
CA ASP A 244 -17.28 -1.45 18.55
C ASP A 244 -18.68 -2.05 18.74
N ALA A 245 -19.74 -1.38 18.24
CA ALA A 245 -21.09 -1.90 18.21
C ALA A 245 -21.21 -3.15 17.31
N ALA A 246 -20.70 -3.09 16.06
CA ALA A 246 -20.73 -4.22 15.14
C ALA A 246 -20.00 -5.45 15.71
N VAL A 247 -18.86 -5.25 16.39
CA VAL A 247 -18.12 -6.31 17.08
C VAL A 247 -18.94 -6.89 18.23
N ALA A 248 -19.61 -6.06 19.03
CA ALA A 248 -20.43 -6.51 20.14
C ALA A 248 -21.65 -7.31 19.69
N ASP A 249 -22.34 -6.86 18.63
CA ASP A 249 -23.51 -7.53 18.04
C ASP A 249 -23.15 -8.91 17.48
N HIS A 250 -21.91 -9.09 17.03
CA HIS A 250 -21.41 -10.35 16.45
C HIS A 250 -20.36 -11.05 17.32
N ALA A 251 -20.36 -10.85 18.64
CA ALA A 251 -19.31 -11.30 19.57
C ALA A 251 -19.03 -12.82 19.57
N ARG A 252 -19.91 -13.64 18.98
CA ARG A 252 -19.68 -15.08 18.81
C ARG A 252 -18.74 -15.41 17.64
N ARG A 253 -18.74 -14.56 16.62
CA ARG A 253 -18.01 -14.76 15.34
C ARG A 253 -16.92 -13.74 15.09
N VAL A 254 -16.89 -12.68 15.88
CA VAL A 254 -15.97 -11.56 15.70
C VAL A 254 -15.19 -11.31 16.98
N ARG A 255 -13.88 -11.18 16.84
CA ARG A 255 -12.98 -10.78 17.91
C ARG A 255 -12.13 -9.61 17.45
N LEU A 256 -12.27 -8.46 18.08
CA LEU A 256 -11.39 -7.32 17.86
C LEU A 256 -10.13 -7.48 18.71
N VAL A 257 -8.99 -7.66 18.05
CA VAL A 257 -7.68 -7.82 18.71
C VAL A 257 -7.02 -6.46 18.83
N LEU A 258 -6.89 -5.98 20.05
CA LEU A 258 -6.28 -4.68 20.35
C LEU A 258 -4.77 -4.82 20.58
N PRO A 259 -3.99 -3.77 20.27
CA PRO A 259 -2.58 -3.74 20.62
C PRO A 259 -2.40 -3.80 22.14
N ARG A 260 -1.50 -4.65 22.62
CA ARG A 260 -1.17 -4.77 24.06
C ARG A 260 -0.32 -3.60 24.55
N ARG A 261 0.45 -2.98 23.65
CA ARG A 261 1.28 -1.80 23.92
C ARG A 261 1.04 -0.75 22.82
N ARG A 262 1.34 0.50 23.10
CA ARG A 262 1.07 1.64 22.19
C ARG A 262 1.63 1.47 20.77
N ASN A 263 2.77 0.80 20.63
CA ASN A 263 3.46 0.59 19.35
C ASN A 263 3.34 -0.84 18.82
N ASP A 264 2.41 -1.63 19.39
CA ASP A 264 2.21 -3.01 18.98
C ASP A 264 1.37 -3.07 17.71
N GLN A 265 1.77 -3.89 16.77
CA GLN A 265 1.03 -4.13 15.53
C GLN A 265 0.54 -5.58 15.54
N PRO A 266 -0.67 -5.85 16.04
CA PRO A 266 -1.16 -7.21 16.22
C PRO A 266 -1.40 -7.96 14.91
N THR A 267 -1.49 -7.27 13.77
CA THR A 267 -1.86 -7.87 12.48
C THR A 267 -0.96 -9.03 12.09
N VAL A 268 0.36 -8.94 12.29
CA VAL A 268 1.28 -10.04 11.96
C VAL A 268 1.05 -11.25 12.87
N ALA A 269 0.88 -11.03 14.18
CA ALA A 269 0.64 -12.11 15.13
C ALA A 269 -0.73 -12.79 14.90
N VAL A 270 -1.77 -11.99 14.62
CA VAL A 270 -3.11 -12.48 14.29
C VAL A 270 -3.08 -13.28 13.00
N ALA A 271 -2.45 -12.78 11.95
CA ALA A 271 -2.31 -13.50 10.68
C ALA A 271 -1.54 -14.82 10.84
N ALA A 272 -0.47 -14.82 11.66
CA ALA A 272 0.29 -16.04 11.94
C ALA A 272 -0.55 -17.10 12.66
N ALA A 273 -1.42 -16.69 13.62
CA ALA A 273 -2.30 -17.57 14.38
C ALA A 273 -3.57 -18.01 13.61
N SER A 274 -3.87 -17.40 12.46
CA SER A 274 -5.07 -17.65 11.66
C SER A 274 -4.87 -18.77 10.63
N ASP A 275 -5.98 -19.32 10.13
CA ASP A 275 -5.99 -20.32 9.04
C ASP A 275 -5.96 -19.67 7.66
N GLY A 276 -6.32 -18.38 7.58
CA GLY A 276 -6.30 -17.58 6.36
C GLY A 276 -6.53 -16.10 6.65
N MET A 277 -6.50 -15.29 5.58
CA MET A 277 -6.64 -13.83 5.67
C MET A 277 -7.69 -13.34 4.68
N ILE A 278 -8.54 -12.42 5.13
CA ILE A 278 -9.43 -11.62 4.29
C ILE A 278 -8.85 -10.21 4.20
N VAL A 279 -8.66 -9.68 3.00
CA VAL A 279 -8.03 -8.38 2.79
C VAL A 279 -8.67 -7.64 1.61
N GLY A 280 -8.86 -6.33 1.72
CA GLY A 280 -9.31 -5.45 0.65
C GLY A 280 -8.16 -4.92 -0.21
N ASN A 281 -8.06 -3.58 -0.30
CA ASN A 281 -7.02 -2.87 -1.05
C ASN A 281 -5.74 -2.61 -0.24
N SER A 282 -5.58 -3.27 0.90
CA SER A 282 -4.45 -3.02 1.79
C SER A 282 -3.21 -3.80 1.39
N LYS A 283 -2.04 -3.15 1.43
CA LYS A 283 -0.73 -3.76 1.27
C LYS A 283 -0.39 -4.84 2.33
N VAL A 284 -1.17 -4.96 3.40
CA VAL A 284 -1.00 -6.05 4.39
C VAL A 284 -1.27 -7.45 3.81
N ILE A 285 -1.78 -7.56 2.58
CA ILE A 285 -1.84 -8.80 1.81
C ILE A 285 -0.46 -9.48 1.75
N SER A 286 0.61 -8.70 1.77
CA SER A 286 1.99 -9.21 1.81
C SER A 286 2.29 -10.03 3.07
N ILE A 287 1.62 -9.76 4.21
CA ILE A 287 1.76 -10.58 5.43
C ILE A 287 1.26 -12.01 5.18
N ALA A 288 0.08 -12.15 4.56
CA ALA A 288 -0.44 -13.47 4.21
C ALA A 288 0.47 -14.20 3.23
N ALA A 289 0.99 -13.47 2.23
CA ALA A 289 1.95 -14.00 1.26
C ALA A 289 3.24 -14.52 1.94
N PHE A 290 3.80 -13.72 2.85
CA PHE A 290 5.00 -14.10 3.62
C PHE A 290 4.76 -15.32 4.50
N LEU A 291 3.60 -15.38 5.16
CA LEU A 291 3.24 -16.48 6.06
C LEU A 291 2.71 -17.75 5.33
N GLY A 292 2.56 -17.69 4.01
CA GLY A 292 1.97 -18.79 3.22
C GLY A 292 0.52 -19.08 3.59
N LYS A 293 -0.26 -18.06 3.97
CA LYS A 293 -1.66 -18.21 4.34
C LYS A 293 -2.58 -18.08 3.13
N PRO A 294 -3.64 -18.89 3.03
CA PRO A 294 -4.69 -18.69 2.04
C PRO A 294 -5.27 -17.28 2.14
N ILE A 295 -5.59 -16.68 0.99
CA ILE A 295 -6.03 -15.28 0.89
C ILE A 295 -7.40 -15.23 0.23
N LEU A 296 -8.35 -14.52 0.86
CA LEU A 296 -9.53 -13.97 0.19
C LEU A 296 -9.29 -12.48 -0.03
N ARG A 297 -9.31 -12.04 -1.28
CA ARG A 297 -9.15 -10.63 -1.64
C ARG A 297 -10.49 -10.01 -2.02
N LEU A 298 -10.91 -9.01 -1.25
CA LEU A 298 -12.10 -8.20 -1.50
C LEU A 298 -11.69 -6.92 -2.25
N SER A 299 -11.29 -7.06 -3.52
CA SER A 299 -10.80 -5.96 -4.34
C SER A 299 -10.99 -6.28 -5.81
N ASP A 300 -11.40 -5.29 -6.60
CA ASP A 300 -11.51 -5.37 -8.06
C ASP A 300 -10.17 -5.10 -8.78
N HIS A 301 -9.13 -4.73 -8.02
CA HIS A 301 -7.82 -4.44 -8.58
C HIS A 301 -6.95 -5.70 -8.65
N GLU A 302 -6.05 -5.73 -9.62
CA GLU A 302 -5.14 -6.85 -9.82
C GLU A 302 -4.19 -7.05 -8.62
N SER A 303 -3.74 -8.28 -8.48
CA SER A 303 -2.67 -8.66 -7.56
C SER A 303 -1.80 -9.73 -8.21
N GLY A 304 -0.64 -9.99 -7.65
CA GLY A 304 0.26 -11.01 -8.20
C GLY A 304 -0.42 -12.38 -8.30
N ASP A 305 -0.43 -12.98 -9.48
CA ASP A 305 -1.05 -14.31 -9.74
C ASP A 305 -0.52 -15.39 -8.80
N TRP A 306 0.74 -15.29 -8.38
CA TRP A 306 1.39 -16.21 -7.47
C TRP A 306 0.80 -16.24 -6.05
N LEU A 307 -0.03 -15.24 -5.69
CA LEU A 307 -0.79 -15.23 -4.44
C LEU A 307 -1.88 -16.31 -4.42
N ASN A 308 -2.35 -16.77 -5.58
CA ASN A 308 -3.45 -17.74 -5.71
C ASN A 308 -4.68 -17.33 -4.89
N ALA A 309 -4.95 -16.01 -4.79
CA ALA A 309 -6.00 -15.46 -3.96
C ALA A 309 -7.39 -15.83 -4.47
N TYR A 310 -8.30 -16.08 -3.54
CA TYR A 310 -9.72 -16.23 -3.81
C TYR A 310 -10.38 -14.86 -3.93
N THR A 311 -11.46 -14.80 -4.70
CA THR A 311 -12.31 -13.61 -4.84
C THR A 311 -13.75 -13.87 -4.36
N ASP A 312 -14.05 -15.10 -3.98
CA ASP A 312 -15.39 -15.55 -3.55
C ASP A 312 -15.31 -16.23 -2.18
N LEU A 313 -16.05 -15.69 -1.21
CA LEU A 313 -16.02 -16.16 0.19
C LEU A 313 -16.53 -17.61 0.37
N PRO A 314 -17.64 -18.04 -0.24
CA PRO A 314 -18.08 -19.44 -0.15
C PRO A 314 -17.06 -20.45 -0.64
N THR A 315 -16.45 -20.19 -1.80
CA THR A 315 -15.40 -21.04 -2.36
C THR A 315 -14.18 -21.10 -1.44
N TYR A 316 -13.76 -19.96 -0.91
CA TYR A 316 -12.65 -19.85 0.03
C TYR A 316 -12.88 -20.65 1.31
N LEU A 317 -14.03 -20.45 1.99
CA LEU A 317 -14.39 -21.18 3.19
C LEU A 317 -14.50 -22.69 2.93
N GLY A 318 -15.10 -23.08 1.80
CA GLY A 318 -15.20 -24.48 1.40
C GLY A 318 -13.83 -25.13 1.22
N ALA A 319 -12.86 -24.41 0.63
CA ALA A 319 -11.50 -24.91 0.46
C ALA A 319 -10.75 -25.05 1.80
N LEU A 320 -10.90 -24.07 2.70
CA LEU A 320 -10.31 -24.12 4.04
C LEU A 320 -10.83 -25.31 4.83
N ARG A 321 -12.15 -25.57 4.84
CA ARG A 321 -12.75 -26.72 5.53
C ARG A 321 -12.27 -28.06 5.04
N ARG A 322 -11.99 -28.17 3.75
CA ARG A 322 -11.46 -29.43 3.15
C ARG A 322 -9.94 -29.54 3.30
N GLY A 323 -9.24 -28.53 3.80
CA GLY A 323 -7.79 -28.49 3.81
C GLY A 323 -7.16 -28.45 2.41
N THR A 324 -7.87 -27.90 1.43
CA THR A 324 -7.46 -27.82 0.02
C THR A 324 -7.32 -26.38 -0.47
N ALA A 325 -7.19 -25.44 0.46
CA ALA A 325 -7.05 -24.04 0.10
C ALA A 325 -5.73 -23.76 -0.64
N ASN A 326 -5.83 -22.96 -1.70
CA ASN A 326 -4.66 -22.50 -2.43
C ASN A 326 -3.79 -21.63 -1.53
N LEU A 327 -2.49 -21.80 -1.62
CA LEU A 327 -1.50 -21.03 -0.88
C LEU A 327 -0.69 -20.15 -1.85
N PRO A 328 -0.20 -19.00 -1.39
CA PRO A 328 0.81 -18.24 -2.12
C PRO A 328 2.04 -19.11 -2.42
N ALA A 329 2.58 -18.98 -3.64
CA ALA A 329 3.80 -19.68 -4.02
C ALA A 329 5.00 -19.12 -3.25
N GLN A 330 5.56 -19.88 -2.32
CA GLN A 330 6.56 -19.37 -1.35
C GLN A 330 7.86 -18.92 -2.02
N ASP A 331 8.32 -19.59 -3.08
CA ASP A 331 9.49 -19.15 -3.83
C ASP A 331 9.23 -17.79 -4.51
N ALA A 332 8.01 -17.60 -5.06
CA ALA A 332 7.62 -16.33 -5.64
C ALA A 332 7.47 -15.23 -4.57
N ALA A 333 6.99 -15.59 -3.37
CA ALA A 333 6.92 -14.65 -2.25
C ALA A 333 8.30 -14.10 -1.90
N LYS A 334 9.30 -14.97 -1.69
CA LYS A 334 10.66 -14.55 -1.38
C LYS A 334 11.24 -13.66 -2.48
N THR A 335 11.11 -14.08 -3.74
CA THR A 335 11.56 -13.28 -4.88
C THR A 335 10.84 -11.92 -4.94
N PHE A 336 9.53 -11.87 -4.68
CA PHE A 336 8.78 -10.61 -4.65
C PHE A 336 9.31 -9.64 -3.59
N PHE A 337 9.51 -10.09 -2.35
CA PHE A 337 10.02 -9.23 -1.28
C PHE A 337 11.43 -8.72 -1.59
N ALA A 338 12.30 -9.59 -2.10
CA ALA A 338 13.63 -9.22 -2.55
C ALA A 338 13.59 -8.21 -3.70
N PHE A 339 12.74 -8.45 -4.72
CA PHE A 339 12.54 -7.55 -5.84
C PHE A 339 11.99 -6.19 -5.38
N HIS A 340 11.00 -6.18 -4.50
CA HIS A 340 10.43 -4.94 -4.00
C HIS A 340 11.48 -4.07 -3.28
N ALA A 341 12.26 -4.66 -2.38
CA ALA A 341 13.33 -3.97 -1.67
C ALA A 341 14.46 -3.50 -2.60
N ALA A 342 14.84 -4.34 -3.57
CA ALA A 342 15.97 -4.09 -4.46
C ALA A 342 15.67 -3.14 -5.61
N ASN A 343 14.42 -3.14 -6.11
CA ASN A 343 14.09 -2.48 -7.37
C ASN A 343 13.11 -1.32 -7.23
N ASN A 344 12.15 -1.38 -6.29
CA ASN A 344 11.01 -0.49 -6.31
C ASN A 344 11.09 0.66 -5.31
N ILE A 345 11.80 0.48 -4.17
CA ILE A 345 11.85 1.46 -3.10
C ILE A 345 12.69 2.66 -3.51
N ILE A 346 12.12 3.84 -3.36
CA ILE A 346 12.79 5.14 -3.54
C ILE A 346 12.76 5.86 -2.19
N ASP A 347 13.94 6.23 -1.69
CA ASP A 347 14.09 7.16 -0.57
C ASP A 347 14.42 8.54 -1.17
N PRO A 348 13.47 9.50 -1.17
CA PRO A 348 13.68 10.79 -1.82
C PRO A 348 14.67 11.69 -1.06
N THR A 349 15.03 11.31 0.18
CA THR A 349 15.94 12.08 1.04
C THR A 349 17.35 11.49 1.12
N HIS A 350 17.57 10.31 0.50
CA HIS A 350 18.88 9.68 0.49
C HIS A 350 19.87 10.43 -0.41
N GLU A 351 21.11 10.58 0.04
CA GLU A 351 22.15 11.36 -0.64
C GLU A 351 22.49 10.91 -2.08
N GLU A 352 22.29 9.60 -2.38
CA GLU A 352 22.50 9.05 -3.72
C GLU A 352 21.25 9.15 -4.61
N THR A 353 20.11 9.63 -4.09
CA THR A 353 18.91 9.80 -4.89
C THR A 353 18.98 11.11 -5.65
N ASP A 354 18.88 11.03 -6.97
CA ASP A 354 18.82 12.19 -7.85
C ASP A 354 17.70 12.06 -8.90
N GLY A 355 17.47 13.15 -9.64
CA GLY A 355 16.41 13.17 -10.66
C GLY A 355 16.65 12.15 -11.77
N ARG A 356 17.91 11.87 -12.14
CA ARG A 356 18.23 10.90 -13.17
C ARG A 356 17.88 9.48 -12.74
N MET A 357 18.20 9.11 -11.50
CA MET A 357 17.83 7.80 -10.94
C MET A 357 16.31 7.62 -10.96
N ILE A 358 15.54 8.64 -10.57
CA ILE A 358 14.08 8.58 -10.58
C ILE A 358 13.56 8.38 -12.00
N LEU A 359 14.07 9.13 -12.97
CA LEU A 359 13.69 9.01 -14.38
C LEU A 359 14.05 7.63 -14.95
N ASP A 360 15.27 7.15 -14.66
CA ASP A 360 15.70 5.81 -15.07
C ASP A 360 14.78 4.71 -14.49
N MET A 361 14.24 4.89 -13.27
CA MET A 361 13.27 3.95 -12.68
C MET A 361 11.90 4.00 -13.36
N ILE A 362 11.51 5.12 -13.94
CA ILE A 362 10.26 5.27 -14.70
C ILE A 362 10.40 4.64 -16.09
N GLU A 363 11.49 4.93 -16.78
CA GLU A 363 11.76 4.50 -18.16
C GLU A 363 12.20 3.03 -18.24
N SER A 364 12.95 2.58 -17.23
CA SER A 364 13.47 1.21 -17.09
C SER A 364 13.07 0.65 -15.73
N PRO A 365 11.79 0.26 -15.56
CA PRO A 365 11.25 -0.13 -14.26
C PRO A 365 11.92 -1.37 -13.66
N VAL A 366 12.61 -2.19 -14.47
CA VAL A 366 13.41 -3.34 -13.99
C VAL A 366 14.86 -3.15 -14.42
N ASP A 367 15.77 -3.00 -13.47
CA ASP A 367 17.20 -2.94 -13.73
C ASP A 367 18.01 -3.66 -12.66
N SER A 368 18.45 -4.86 -12.98
CA SER A 368 19.23 -5.72 -12.07
C SER A 368 20.57 -5.13 -11.63
N ARG A 369 21.10 -4.13 -12.35
CA ARG A 369 22.36 -3.46 -11.98
C ARG A 369 22.23 -2.65 -10.69
N ARG A 370 21.01 -2.17 -10.37
CA ARG A 370 20.71 -1.39 -9.15
C ARG A 370 20.60 -2.28 -7.90
N TRP A 371 20.20 -3.54 -8.05
CA TRP A 371 19.79 -4.41 -6.94
C TRP A 371 20.82 -4.57 -5.82
N PRO A 372 22.12 -4.83 -6.09
CA PRO A 372 23.09 -5.01 -5.01
C PRO A 372 23.27 -3.77 -4.13
N ALA A 373 23.22 -2.57 -4.73
CA ALA A 373 23.32 -1.32 -4.00
C ALA A 373 22.06 -1.06 -3.18
N SER A 374 20.87 -1.27 -3.77
CA SER A 374 19.59 -1.06 -3.09
C SER A 374 19.37 -2.02 -1.92
N ILE A 375 19.74 -3.30 -2.06
CA ILE A 375 19.67 -4.29 -0.96
C ILE A 375 20.61 -3.88 0.19
N ARG A 376 21.83 -3.44 -0.11
CA ARG A 376 22.74 -2.94 0.94
C ARG A 376 22.16 -1.73 1.66
N ARG A 377 21.65 -0.74 0.90
CA ARG A 377 20.98 0.44 1.46
C ARG A 377 19.81 0.05 2.37
N TYR A 378 19.00 -0.90 1.95
CA TYR A 378 17.90 -1.41 2.76
C TYR A 378 18.45 -2.04 4.07
N ALA A 379 19.49 -2.87 4.00
CA ALA A 379 20.12 -3.47 5.16
C ALA A 379 20.75 -2.44 6.12
N ASP A 380 21.36 -1.39 5.57
CA ASP A 380 21.97 -0.30 6.37
C ASP A 380 20.92 0.51 7.15
N CYS A 381 19.70 0.64 6.63
CA CYS A 381 18.58 1.25 7.35
C CYS A 381 18.08 0.38 8.52
N TYR A 382 18.33 -0.93 8.47
CA TYR A 382 17.84 -1.91 9.46
C TYR A 382 18.95 -2.87 9.89
N PRO A 383 20.00 -2.36 10.56
CA PRO A 383 21.17 -3.18 10.92
C PRO A 383 20.82 -4.37 11.83
N GLU A 384 19.70 -4.30 12.55
CA GLU A 384 19.20 -5.41 13.36
C GLU A 384 18.69 -6.61 12.54
N LEU A 385 18.57 -6.48 11.22
CA LEU A 385 18.18 -7.58 10.34
C LEU A 385 19.38 -8.37 9.80
N VAL A 386 20.61 -7.84 9.93
CA VAL A 386 21.83 -8.45 9.37
C VAL A 386 22.87 -8.78 10.46
N GLN A 387 22.50 -8.65 11.73
CA GLN A 387 23.25 -9.10 12.91
C GLN A 387 22.72 -10.44 13.38
#